data_4757eef6a5e02274ea75b73d308e9201
#
_entry.id   4757eef6a5e02274ea75b73d308e9201
#
_cell.length_a   1.000
_cell.length_b   1.000
_cell.length_c   1.000
_cell.angle_alpha   90.00
_cell.angle_beta   90.00
_cell.angle_gamma   90.00
#
_symmetry.space_group_name_H-M   'P 1'
#
loop_
_entity.id
_entity.type
_entity.pdbx_description
1 polymer ?
#
loop_
_entity_poly.entity_id
_entity_poly.type
_entity_poly.pdbx_seq_one_letter_code
_entity_poly.pdbx_strand_id
1 'polypeptide(L)'
;DCGQDTTVKNVLDTDDFTEFCTWAETWYNNGLIMPDILSNTTPWQTMILNKQAISVFDNYGVNAAAGCIRTVVVDKWAQSNSYQALCYGINQNSSRKDTAWKAMEVLYTDKEICTLLADGIEGTHYVVNDDGTISFPEGKTAADCGYGMAEGYWIVPYSGNTYPLDINGPAFFEDLIAFNKETLKTKAFGFAFDTTPVTDQYAACLSVMDKYYQPLMSVSLEFES
;
A
#
# COMPACT_ATOMS: atom_id res chain seq x y z
N ASP A 1 -2.96 -3.02 22.01
CA ASP A 1 -3.75 -4.29 21.98
C ASP A 1 -4.22 -4.68 20.56
N CYS A 2 -3.76 -3.91 19.58
CA CYS A 2 -4.01 -4.15 18.15
C CYS A 2 -5.49 -4.34 17.79
N GLY A 3 -6.37 -3.51 18.32
CA GLY A 3 -7.80 -3.52 18.02
C GLY A 3 -8.59 -4.66 18.66
N GLN A 4 -8.09 -5.26 19.74
CA GLN A 4 -8.82 -6.22 20.55
C GLN A 4 -9.63 -5.55 21.66
N ASP A 5 -9.40 -4.26 21.92
CA ASP A 5 -10.25 -3.41 22.75
C ASP A 5 -11.19 -2.58 21.84
N THR A 6 -12.44 -2.40 22.23
CA THR A 6 -13.42 -1.56 21.54
C THR A 6 -13.59 -0.19 22.19
N THR A 7 -12.78 0.12 23.20
CA THR A 7 -12.76 1.44 23.82
C THR A 7 -12.12 2.44 22.87
N VAL A 8 -12.84 3.48 22.52
CA VAL A 8 -12.33 4.58 21.71
C VAL A 8 -11.37 5.41 22.55
N LYS A 9 -10.12 5.56 22.08
CA LYS A 9 -9.09 6.39 22.72
C LYS A 9 -8.55 7.39 21.71
N ASN A 10 -8.17 8.57 22.17
CA ASN A 10 -7.37 9.46 21.36
C ASN A 10 -5.96 8.87 21.27
N VAL A 11 -5.52 8.50 20.08
CA VAL A 11 -4.20 7.90 19.87
C VAL A 11 -3.07 8.82 20.34
N LEU A 12 -3.24 10.13 20.21
CA LEU A 12 -2.23 11.13 20.58
C LEU A 12 -1.98 11.18 22.11
N ASP A 13 -2.95 10.72 22.92
CA ASP A 13 -2.84 10.69 24.38
C ASP A 13 -2.32 9.33 24.91
N THR A 14 -1.84 8.45 24.01
CA THR A 14 -1.37 7.12 24.39
C THR A 14 0.15 7.09 24.60
N ASP A 15 0.58 6.25 25.55
CA ASP A 15 2.01 5.99 25.77
C ASP A 15 2.67 5.43 24.49
N ASP A 16 1.98 4.57 23.74
CA ASP A 16 2.46 3.99 22.49
C ASP A 16 2.80 5.10 21.44
N PHE A 17 1.98 6.14 21.35
CA PHE A 17 2.23 7.27 20.44
C PHE A 17 3.42 8.09 20.91
N THR A 18 3.50 8.38 22.19
CA THR A 18 4.63 9.11 22.79
C THR A 18 5.95 8.34 22.60
N GLU A 19 5.95 7.02 22.83
CA GLU A 19 7.10 6.16 22.62
C GLU A 19 7.53 6.15 21.15
N PHE A 20 6.58 6.04 20.22
CA PHE A 20 6.85 6.10 18.79
C PHE A 20 7.51 7.44 18.39
N CYS A 21 6.97 8.58 18.82
CA CYS A 21 7.55 9.89 18.53
C CYS A 21 8.98 10.00 19.09
N THR A 22 9.22 9.49 20.29
CA THR A 22 10.56 9.48 20.91
C THR A 22 11.56 8.64 20.10
N TRP A 23 11.15 7.48 19.60
CA TRP A 23 12.00 6.66 18.72
C TRP A 23 12.28 7.36 17.40
N ALA A 24 11.26 7.92 16.76
CA ALA A 24 11.41 8.62 15.52
C ALA A 24 12.37 9.81 15.66
N GLU A 25 12.24 10.62 16.72
CA GLU A 25 13.16 11.71 17.04
C GLU A 25 14.61 11.22 17.24
N THR A 26 14.76 10.13 17.98
CA THR A 26 16.07 9.51 18.18
C THR A 26 16.70 9.07 16.85
N TRP A 27 15.92 8.46 15.97
CA TRP A 27 16.41 8.02 14.66
C TRP A 27 16.77 9.18 13.76
N TYR A 28 15.95 10.23 13.74
CA TYR A 28 16.25 11.43 12.96
C TYR A 28 17.54 12.11 13.43
N ASN A 29 17.66 12.35 14.73
CA ASN A 29 18.83 12.99 15.34
C ASN A 29 20.12 12.17 15.15
N ASN A 30 20.02 10.86 15.03
CA ASN A 30 21.14 9.97 14.71
C ASN A 30 21.39 9.78 13.21
N GLY A 31 20.66 10.49 12.34
CA GLY A 31 20.81 10.42 10.88
C GLY A 31 20.33 9.10 10.27
N LEU A 32 19.45 8.35 10.95
CA LEU A 32 18.84 7.13 10.43
C LEU A 32 17.61 7.40 9.57
N ILE A 33 16.99 8.56 9.74
CA ILE A 33 15.93 9.07 8.87
C ILE A 33 16.53 10.18 8.01
N MET A 34 16.19 10.19 6.73
CA MET A 34 16.70 11.20 5.79
C MET A 34 16.22 12.61 6.15
N PRO A 35 17.07 13.64 6.01
CA PRO A 35 16.71 15.00 6.41
C PRO A 35 15.56 15.61 5.61
N ASP A 36 15.36 15.16 4.37
CA ASP A 36 14.37 15.65 3.43
C ASP A 36 13.11 14.77 3.34
N ILE A 37 12.87 13.92 4.35
CA ILE A 37 11.78 12.91 4.38
C ILE A 37 10.40 13.48 4.03
N LEU A 38 10.10 14.73 4.41
CA LEU A 38 8.81 15.38 4.13
C LEU A 38 8.65 15.87 2.69
N SER A 39 9.75 16.13 2.00
CA SER A 39 9.77 16.69 0.65
C SER A 39 10.23 15.68 -0.41
N ASN A 40 10.82 14.57 0.01
CA ASN A 40 11.30 13.56 -0.90
C ASN A 40 10.14 12.73 -1.46
N THR A 41 10.01 12.74 -2.79
CA THR A 41 8.99 11.99 -3.52
C THR A 41 9.55 10.80 -4.30
N THR A 42 10.84 10.50 -4.10
CA THR A 42 11.49 9.37 -4.77
C THR A 42 10.90 8.06 -4.24
N PRO A 43 10.44 7.15 -5.10
CA PRO A 43 9.97 5.83 -4.67
C PRO A 43 11.04 5.10 -3.86
N TRP A 44 10.67 4.50 -2.74
CA TRP A 44 11.61 3.84 -1.84
C TRP A 44 12.39 2.70 -2.54
N GLN A 45 11.78 1.99 -3.50
CA GLN A 45 12.44 0.97 -4.31
C GLN A 45 13.65 1.55 -5.05
N THR A 46 13.47 2.73 -5.65
CA THR A 46 14.55 3.46 -6.34
C THR A 46 15.66 3.87 -5.36
N MET A 47 15.28 4.31 -4.17
CA MET A 47 16.25 4.71 -3.14
C MET A 47 17.09 3.52 -2.66
N ILE A 48 16.49 2.35 -2.46
CA ILE A 48 17.20 1.13 -2.08
C ILE A 48 18.14 0.68 -3.20
N LEU A 49 17.67 0.65 -4.45
CA LEU A 49 18.50 0.29 -5.61
C LEU A 49 19.71 1.24 -5.79
N ASN A 50 19.52 2.52 -5.52
CA ASN A 50 20.57 3.54 -5.55
C ASN A 50 21.42 3.59 -4.27
N LYS A 51 21.19 2.69 -3.30
CA LYS A 51 21.89 2.65 -2.02
C LYS A 51 21.74 3.94 -1.18
N GLN A 52 20.62 4.63 -1.35
CA GLN A 52 20.24 5.82 -0.60
C GLN A 52 19.43 5.49 0.66
N ALA A 53 18.82 4.30 0.69
CA ALA A 53 18.12 3.74 1.84
C ALA A 53 18.52 2.28 2.06
N ILE A 54 18.45 1.81 3.30
CA ILE A 54 18.79 0.44 3.70
C ILE A 54 17.53 -0.38 3.95
N SER A 55 16.49 0.24 4.49
CA SER A 55 15.25 -0.43 4.88
C SER A 55 14.06 0.50 4.74
N VAL A 56 12.88 -0.11 4.72
CA VAL A 56 11.59 0.56 4.69
C VAL A 56 10.58 -0.30 5.46
N PHE A 57 9.61 0.34 6.10
CA PHE A 57 8.42 -0.32 6.63
C PHE A 57 7.29 -0.15 5.63
N ASP A 58 6.72 -1.26 5.16
CA ASP A 58 5.66 -1.23 4.17
C ASP A 58 4.70 -2.41 4.35
N ASN A 59 3.61 -2.43 3.57
CA ASN A 59 2.64 -3.50 3.56
C ASN A 59 3.24 -4.81 3.02
N TYR A 60 2.74 -5.96 3.48
CA TYR A 60 3.23 -7.28 3.05
C TYR A 60 3.14 -7.49 1.53
N GLY A 61 2.06 -7.03 0.91
CA GLY A 61 1.79 -7.24 -0.52
C GLY A 61 2.57 -6.34 -1.48
N VAL A 62 3.47 -5.46 -1.00
CA VAL A 62 4.25 -4.59 -1.87
C VAL A 62 5.35 -5.38 -2.58
N ASN A 63 5.60 -5.05 -3.85
CA ASN A 63 6.68 -5.67 -4.61
C ASN A 63 8.03 -5.44 -3.93
N ALA A 64 8.84 -6.50 -3.82
CA ALA A 64 10.19 -6.37 -3.31
C ALA A 64 11.07 -5.57 -4.28
N ALA A 65 12.05 -4.85 -3.75
CA ALA A 65 13.16 -4.35 -4.56
C ALA A 65 14.26 -5.41 -4.67
N ALA A 66 15.03 -5.38 -5.75
CA ALA A 66 16.09 -6.35 -5.97
C ALA A 66 17.10 -6.37 -4.80
N GLY A 67 17.38 -7.55 -4.28
CA GLY A 67 18.30 -7.75 -3.16
C GLY A 67 17.72 -7.43 -1.78
N CYS A 68 16.43 -7.14 -1.66
CA CYS A 68 15.78 -6.93 -0.37
C CYS A 68 15.36 -8.25 0.29
N ILE A 69 15.45 -8.29 1.62
CA ILE A 69 14.86 -9.34 2.43
C ILE A 69 13.57 -8.79 3.05
N ARG A 70 12.47 -9.48 2.80
CA ARG A 70 11.17 -9.15 3.41
C ARG A 70 11.02 -9.89 4.74
N THR A 71 10.67 -9.15 5.79
CA THR A 71 10.43 -9.70 7.13
C THR A 71 9.13 -9.15 7.69
N VAL A 72 8.30 -10.02 8.27
CA VAL A 72 7.10 -9.61 9.01
C VAL A 72 7.54 -9.22 10.43
N VAL A 73 7.42 -7.94 10.78
CA VAL A 73 7.87 -7.39 12.07
C VAL A 73 6.75 -7.19 13.09
N VAL A 74 5.50 -7.23 12.65
CA VAL A 74 4.31 -7.13 13.50
C VAL A 74 3.33 -8.23 13.14
N ASP A 75 2.42 -8.56 14.06
CA ASP A 75 1.36 -9.53 13.81
C ASP A 75 0.49 -9.14 12.61
N LYS A 76 -0.07 -10.14 11.94
CA LYS A 76 -0.91 -9.98 10.76
C LYS A 76 -2.28 -9.45 11.16
N TRP A 77 -2.52 -8.16 10.99
CA TRP A 77 -3.78 -7.51 11.33
C TRP A 77 -4.58 -7.11 10.11
N ALA A 78 -5.89 -7.29 10.17
CA ALA A 78 -6.84 -6.79 9.18
C ALA A 78 -7.73 -5.71 9.78
N GLN A 79 -7.78 -4.57 9.11
CA GLN A 79 -8.64 -3.43 9.46
C GLN A 79 -9.69 -3.21 8.38
N SER A 80 -10.81 -2.56 8.71
CA SER A 80 -11.89 -2.29 7.75
C SER A 80 -11.43 -1.47 6.54
N ASN A 81 -10.59 -0.47 6.74
CA ASN A 81 -10.06 0.36 5.66
C ASN A 81 -9.18 -0.40 4.66
N SER A 82 -8.53 -1.50 5.08
CA SER A 82 -7.71 -2.32 4.19
C SER A 82 -8.51 -2.95 3.04
N TYR A 83 -9.82 -3.19 3.25
CA TYR A 83 -10.72 -3.77 2.24
C TYR A 83 -11.49 -2.73 1.42
N GLN A 84 -11.39 -1.46 1.79
CA GLN A 84 -12.12 -0.35 1.18
C GLN A 84 -11.19 0.69 0.56
N ALA A 85 -9.89 0.42 0.52
CA ALA A 85 -8.87 1.36 0.03
C ALA A 85 -9.06 1.69 -1.45
N LEU A 86 -9.48 0.70 -2.25
CA LEU A 86 -9.78 0.86 -3.67
C LEU A 86 -11.14 0.22 -3.96
N CYS A 87 -12.06 1.04 -4.46
CA CYS A 87 -13.40 0.59 -4.81
C CYS A 87 -13.74 1.03 -6.23
N TYR A 88 -14.32 0.12 -7.00
CA TYR A 88 -14.95 0.44 -8.27
C TYR A 88 -16.43 0.70 -8.04
N GLY A 89 -16.96 1.76 -8.65
CA GLY A 89 -18.37 2.13 -8.51
C GLY A 89 -19.00 2.49 -9.85
N ILE A 90 -20.30 2.23 -9.97
CA ILE A 90 -21.09 2.67 -11.10
C ILE A 90 -21.84 3.94 -10.69
N ASN A 91 -21.63 5.03 -11.44
CA ASN A 91 -22.30 6.29 -11.18
C ASN A 91 -23.82 6.10 -11.25
N GLN A 92 -24.54 6.50 -10.20
CA GLN A 92 -25.99 6.37 -10.11
C GLN A 92 -26.75 7.08 -11.22
N ASN A 93 -26.17 8.13 -11.80
CA ASN A 93 -26.76 8.91 -12.91
C ASN A 93 -26.40 8.36 -14.29
N SER A 94 -25.63 7.26 -14.38
CA SER A 94 -25.31 6.63 -15.66
C SER A 94 -26.58 6.10 -16.34
N SER A 95 -26.77 6.44 -17.62
CA SER A 95 -27.81 5.84 -18.46
C SER A 95 -27.44 4.46 -19.00
N ARG A 96 -26.21 3.97 -18.72
CA ARG A 96 -25.66 2.69 -19.24
C ARG A 96 -25.17 1.78 -18.10
N LYS A 97 -25.96 1.64 -17.02
CA LYS A 97 -25.55 0.87 -15.84
C LYS A 97 -25.24 -0.59 -16.15
N ASP A 98 -26.05 -1.22 -17.02
CA ASP A 98 -25.84 -2.62 -17.42
C ASP A 98 -24.53 -2.80 -18.22
N THR A 99 -24.17 -1.85 -19.06
CA THR A 99 -22.90 -1.88 -19.80
C THR A 99 -21.72 -1.65 -18.84
N ALA A 100 -21.87 -0.72 -17.91
CA ALA A 100 -20.85 -0.47 -16.88
C ALA A 100 -20.65 -1.68 -15.97
N TRP A 101 -21.75 -2.38 -15.61
CA TRP A 101 -21.65 -3.64 -14.86
C TRP A 101 -20.88 -4.72 -15.62
N LYS A 102 -21.17 -4.92 -16.90
CA LYS A 102 -20.43 -5.86 -17.75
C LYS A 102 -18.95 -5.51 -17.87
N ALA A 103 -18.61 -4.21 -17.96
CA ALA A 103 -17.22 -3.77 -17.94
C ALA A 103 -16.51 -4.10 -16.61
N MET A 104 -17.21 -3.92 -15.47
CA MET A 104 -16.68 -4.33 -14.17
C MET A 104 -16.50 -5.86 -14.08
N GLU A 105 -17.46 -6.65 -14.60
CA GLU A 105 -17.37 -8.11 -14.64
C GLU A 105 -16.11 -8.58 -15.37
N VAL A 106 -15.79 -7.95 -16.51
CA VAL A 106 -14.56 -8.22 -17.27
C VAL A 106 -13.30 -8.01 -16.41
N LEU A 107 -13.25 -6.97 -15.60
CA LEU A 107 -12.10 -6.73 -14.69
C LEU A 107 -11.93 -7.83 -13.62
N TYR A 108 -12.95 -8.62 -13.32
CA TYR A 108 -12.89 -9.76 -12.39
C TYR A 108 -12.59 -11.09 -13.08
N THR A 109 -12.88 -11.21 -14.36
CA THR A 109 -12.96 -12.53 -15.02
C THR A 109 -12.02 -12.68 -16.22
N ASP A 110 -11.63 -11.60 -16.88
CA ASP A 110 -10.84 -11.63 -18.10
C ASP A 110 -9.36 -11.37 -17.79
N LYS A 111 -8.54 -12.42 -17.89
CA LYS A 111 -7.12 -12.35 -17.62
C LYS A 111 -6.38 -11.45 -18.63
N GLU A 112 -6.75 -11.49 -19.90
CA GLU A 112 -6.08 -10.70 -20.95
C GLU A 112 -6.28 -9.21 -20.71
N ILE A 113 -7.51 -8.79 -20.41
CA ILE A 113 -7.81 -7.39 -20.09
C ILE A 113 -7.12 -6.95 -18.80
N CYS A 114 -7.15 -7.79 -17.76
CA CYS A 114 -6.48 -7.49 -16.49
C CYS A 114 -4.96 -7.35 -16.68
N THR A 115 -4.34 -8.27 -17.41
CA THR A 115 -2.90 -8.23 -17.71
C THR A 115 -2.55 -7.01 -18.54
N LEU A 116 -3.35 -6.68 -19.56
CA LEU A 116 -3.14 -5.49 -20.38
C LEU A 116 -3.16 -4.21 -19.54
N LEU A 117 -4.08 -4.12 -18.57
CA LEU A 117 -4.21 -2.96 -17.68
C LEU A 117 -3.11 -2.90 -16.62
N ALA A 118 -2.72 -4.05 -16.07
CA ALA A 118 -1.74 -4.12 -15.00
C ALA A 118 -0.30 -4.11 -15.52
N ASP A 119 -0.01 -4.90 -16.54
CA ASP A 119 1.34 -5.23 -16.98
C ASP A 119 1.67 -4.66 -18.37
N GLY A 120 0.64 -4.31 -19.16
CA GLY A 120 0.80 -3.75 -20.49
C GLY A 120 0.87 -4.82 -21.59
N ILE A 121 1.74 -4.62 -22.57
CA ILE A 121 1.84 -5.43 -23.79
C ILE A 121 3.05 -6.36 -23.69
N GLU A 122 2.81 -7.66 -23.82
CA GLU A 122 3.86 -8.68 -23.87
C GLU A 122 4.87 -8.42 -25.02
N GLY A 123 6.14 -8.67 -24.75
CA GLY A 123 7.27 -8.40 -25.66
C GLY A 123 7.65 -6.92 -25.74
N THR A 124 6.80 -5.99 -25.27
CA THR A 124 7.10 -4.55 -25.25
C THR A 124 7.39 -4.07 -23.84
N HIS A 125 6.51 -4.35 -22.89
CA HIS A 125 6.61 -3.92 -21.52
C HIS A 125 7.11 -5.02 -20.59
N TYR A 126 6.76 -6.28 -20.88
CA TYR A 126 7.17 -7.45 -20.11
C TYR A 126 7.39 -8.66 -21.01
N VAL A 127 8.04 -9.68 -20.48
CA VAL A 127 8.12 -11.03 -21.03
C VAL A 127 7.66 -12.03 -19.97
N VAL A 128 7.02 -13.12 -20.41
CA VAL A 128 6.60 -14.21 -19.51
C VAL A 128 7.74 -15.22 -19.40
N ASN A 129 8.10 -15.55 -18.16
CA ASN A 129 9.13 -16.53 -17.84
C ASN A 129 8.56 -17.96 -17.78
N ASP A 130 9.40 -18.99 -17.87
CA ASP A 130 9.00 -20.40 -17.81
C ASP A 130 8.28 -20.79 -16.50
N ASP A 131 8.55 -20.07 -15.42
CA ASP A 131 7.93 -20.30 -14.11
C ASP A 131 6.59 -19.57 -13.91
N GLY A 132 6.12 -18.85 -14.94
CA GLY A 132 4.86 -18.10 -14.91
C GLY A 132 4.95 -16.73 -14.28
N THR A 133 6.14 -16.26 -13.95
CA THR A 133 6.38 -14.86 -13.56
C THR A 133 6.59 -13.98 -14.79
N ILE A 134 6.66 -12.67 -14.59
CA ILE A 134 7.05 -11.72 -15.63
C ILE A 134 8.30 -10.94 -15.22
N SER A 135 9.09 -10.57 -16.21
CA SER A 135 10.25 -9.69 -16.05
C SER A 135 10.29 -8.62 -17.16
N PHE A 136 11.15 -7.63 -17.00
CA PHE A 136 11.39 -6.66 -18.08
C PHE A 136 12.08 -7.35 -19.27
N PRO A 137 11.79 -6.93 -20.52
CA PRO A 137 12.50 -7.44 -21.68
C PRO A 137 14.01 -7.26 -21.53
N GLU A 138 14.79 -8.13 -22.18
CA GLU A 138 16.25 -8.10 -22.11
C GLU A 138 16.83 -6.70 -22.37
N GLY A 139 17.71 -6.25 -21.47
CA GLY A 139 18.35 -4.95 -21.52
C GLY A 139 17.46 -3.76 -21.15
N LYS A 140 16.23 -3.99 -20.70
CA LYS A 140 15.30 -2.95 -20.23
C LYS A 140 15.10 -2.98 -18.71
N THR A 141 14.71 -1.83 -18.18
CA THR A 141 14.33 -1.63 -16.78
C THR A 141 12.94 -0.99 -16.71
N ALA A 142 12.41 -0.79 -15.53
CA ALA A 142 11.16 -0.07 -15.31
C ALA A 142 11.15 1.33 -15.96
N ALA A 143 12.30 2.01 -15.95
CA ALA A 143 12.45 3.33 -16.56
C ALA A 143 12.34 3.31 -18.10
N ASP A 144 12.70 2.20 -18.73
CA ASP A 144 12.71 2.05 -20.19
C ASP A 144 11.36 1.60 -20.74
N CYS A 145 10.53 0.97 -19.91
CA CYS A 145 9.26 0.40 -20.34
C CYS A 145 8.11 1.41 -20.40
N GLY A 146 8.20 2.52 -19.65
CA GLY A 146 7.19 3.59 -19.66
C GLY A 146 5.78 3.18 -19.23
N TYR A 147 5.63 2.00 -18.60
CA TYR A 147 4.38 1.45 -18.09
C TYR A 147 4.56 0.96 -16.65
N GLY A 148 3.53 1.12 -15.80
CA GLY A 148 3.60 0.84 -14.37
C GLY A 148 3.56 -0.64 -13.99
N MET A 149 4.22 -1.52 -14.75
CA MET A 149 4.23 -2.97 -14.57
C MET A 149 4.56 -3.41 -13.14
N ALA A 150 5.45 -2.69 -12.45
CA ALA A 150 5.91 -3.07 -11.11
C ALA A 150 4.80 -3.02 -10.03
N GLU A 151 3.72 -2.29 -10.28
CA GLU A 151 2.65 -2.04 -9.29
C GLU A 151 1.25 -2.32 -9.85
N GLY A 152 1.13 -2.93 -11.04
CA GLY A 152 -0.14 -3.05 -11.75
C GLY A 152 -1.15 -4.00 -11.11
N TYR A 153 -0.71 -5.04 -10.41
CA TYR A 153 -1.59 -6.10 -9.90
C TYR A 153 -2.62 -5.62 -8.86
N TRP A 154 -2.37 -4.53 -8.13
CA TRP A 154 -3.32 -4.00 -7.15
C TRP A 154 -4.38 -3.06 -7.76
N ILE A 155 -4.20 -2.65 -9.03
CA ILE A 155 -5.18 -1.82 -9.76
C ILE A 155 -6.39 -2.65 -10.19
N VAL A 156 -6.20 -3.93 -10.49
CA VAL A 156 -7.29 -4.82 -10.89
C VAL A 156 -7.97 -5.43 -9.66
N PRO A 157 -9.30 -5.70 -9.74
CA PRO A 157 -10.07 -6.21 -8.59
C PRO A 157 -9.64 -7.59 -8.11
N TYR A 158 -9.02 -8.39 -8.99
CA TYR A 158 -8.51 -9.73 -8.68
C TYR A 158 -7.11 -9.92 -9.25
N SER A 159 -6.11 -9.85 -8.40
CA SER A 159 -4.70 -9.99 -8.76
C SER A 159 -4.33 -11.34 -9.39
N GLY A 160 -5.11 -12.40 -9.13
CA GLY A 160 -4.95 -13.70 -9.80
C GLY A 160 -5.16 -13.69 -11.31
N ASN A 161 -5.68 -12.59 -11.87
CA ASN A 161 -5.76 -12.35 -13.31
C ASN A 161 -4.56 -11.57 -13.87
N THR A 162 -3.50 -11.41 -13.10
CA THR A 162 -2.23 -10.81 -13.53
C THR A 162 -1.08 -11.78 -13.33
N TYR A 163 0.13 -11.36 -13.62
CA TYR A 163 1.33 -12.14 -13.37
C TYR A 163 2.13 -11.56 -12.20
N PRO A 164 2.73 -12.40 -11.35
CA PRO A 164 3.69 -11.90 -10.36
C PRO A 164 5.01 -11.52 -11.06
N LEU A 165 5.70 -10.52 -10.53
CA LEU A 165 7.06 -10.21 -10.95
C LEU A 165 8.03 -11.33 -10.52
N ASP A 166 9.05 -11.58 -11.33
CA ASP A 166 10.11 -12.55 -11.07
C ASP A 166 10.80 -12.35 -9.71
N ILE A 167 10.99 -11.10 -9.31
CA ILE A 167 11.58 -10.72 -8.02
C ILE A 167 10.75 -11.19 -6.81
N ASN A 168 9.44 -11.38 -6.98
CA ASN A 168 8.54 -11.88 -5.94
C ASN A 168 8.39 -13.41 -5.97
N GLY A 169 8.73 -14.02 -7.09
CA GLY A 169 8.57 -15.46 -7.33
C GLY A 169 7.15 -15.89 -7.72
N PRO A 170 7.00 -17.11 -8.26
CA PRO A 170 5.73 -17.59 -8.83
C PRO A 170 4.61 -17.80 -7.81
N ALA A 171 4.95 -18.05 -6.53
CA ALA A 171 3.98 -18.26 -5.47
C ALA A 171 3.44 -16.97 -4.83
N PHE A 172 3.87 -15.79 -5.28
CA PHE A 172 3.60 -14.50 -4.61
C PHE A 172 2.12 -14.27 -4.29
N PHE A 173 1.22 -14.49 -5.24
CA PHE A 173 -0.22 -14.28 -5.01
C PHE A 173 -0.83 -15.35 -4.11
N GLU A 174 -0.35 -16.59 -4.16
CA GLU A 174 -0.79 -17.65 -3.26
C GLU A 174 -0.35 -17.36 -1.82
N ASP A 175 0.88 -16.93 -1.64
CA ASP A 175 1.43 -16.52 -0.35
C ASP A 175 0.68 -15.30 0.22
N LEU A 176 0.34 -14.32 -0.62
CA LEU A 176 -0.45 -13.16 -0.23
C LEU A 176 -1.86 -13.55 0.22
N ILE A 177 -2.51 -14.46 -0.50
CA ILE A 177 -3.83 -15.00 -0.13
C ILE A 177 -3.74 -15.77 1.19
N ALA A 178 -2.71 -16.60 1.37
CA ALA A 178 -2.48 -17.34 2.60
C ALA A 178 -2.24 -16.39 3.78
N PHE A 179 -1.38 -15.40 3.59
CA PHE A 179 -1.15 -14.35 4.58
C PHE A 179 -2.45 -13.65 5.01
N ASN A 180 -3.27 -13.24 4.05
CA ASN A 180 -4.54 -12.55 4.33
C ASN A 180 -5.56 -13.45 5.05
N LYS A 181 -5.58 -14.74 4.77
CA LYS A 181 -6.46 -15.72 5.47
C LYS A 181 -6.11 -15.89 6.94
N GLU A 182 -4.83 -15.74 7.29
CA GLU A 182 -4.32 -15.88 8.65
C GLU A 182 -4.40 -14.60 9.47
N THR A 183 -4.80 -13.46 8.85
CA THR A 183 -4.85 -12.18 9.56
C THR A 183 -5.86 -12.18 10.69
N LEU A 184 -5.45 -11.65 11.83
CA LEU A 184 -6.33 -11.38 12.96
C LEU A 184 -7.22 -10.18 12.63
N LYS A 185 -8.51 -10.34 12.78
CA LYS A 185 -9.47 -9.25 12.59
C LYS A 185 -9.60 -8.47 13.90
N THR A 186 -9.54 -7.13 13.79
CA THR A 186 -9.87 -6.29 14.94
C THR A 186 -11.30 -6.47 15.36
N LYS A 187 -11.67 -6.24 16.63
CA LYS A 187 -13.06 -6.32 17.10
C LYS A 187 -13.97 -5.27 16.44
N ALA A 188 -13.38 -4.17 15.96
CA ALA A 188 -14.07 -3.13 15.20
C ALA A 188 -14.11 -3.41 13.68
N PHE A 189 -13.76 -4.61 13.25
CA PHE A 189 -13.74 -4.96 11.83
C PHE A 189 -15.14 -4.80 11.21
N GLY A 190 -15.24 -4.03 10.12
CA GLY A 190 -16.50 -3.69 9.47
C GLY A 190 -17.17 -2.43 10.01
N PHE A 191 -16.66 -1.82 11.10
CA PHE A 191 -17.18 -0.54 11.60
C PHE A 191 -16.67 0.60 10.71
N ALA A 192 -17.59 1.49 10.31
CA ALA A 192 -17.31 2.76 9.68
C ALA A 192 -17.95 3.89 10.48
N PHE A 193 -17.16 4.89 10.83
CA PHE A 193 -17.66 6.05 11.54
C PHE A 193 -18.42 6.98 10.59
N ASP A 194 -19.68 7.28 10.91
CA ASP A 194 -20.47 8.26 10.17
C ASP A 194 -20.10 9.68 10.64
N THR A 195 -19.42 10.43 9.78
CA THR A 195 -19.00 11.80 10.06
C THR A 195 -20.07 12.85 9.80
N THR A 196 -21.22 12.48 9.23
CA THR A 196 -22.31 13.40 8.83
C THR A 196 -22.76 14.30 9.99
N PRO A 197 -22.99 13.79 11.22
CA PRO A 197 -23.44 14.62 12.34
C PRO A 197 -22.38 15.60 12.88
N VAL A 198 -21.10 15.40 12.54
CA VAL A 198 -19.93 16.12 13.09
C VAL A 198 -18.98 16.60 12.01
N THR A 199 -19.49 16.89 10.83
CA THR A 199 -18.68 17.21 9.64
C THR A 199 -17.71 18.38 9.88
N ASP A 200 -18.16 19.45 10.54
CA ASP A 200 -17.32 20.64 10.79
C ASP A 200 -16.19 20.34 11.79
N GLN A 201 -16.53 19.62 12.87
CA GLN A 201 -15.55 19.22 13.88
C GLN A 201 -14.54 18.24 13.29
N TYR A 202 -14.99 17.30 12.47
CA TYR A 202 -14.14 16.35 11.79
C TYR A 202 -13.18 17.07 10.84
N ALA A 203 -13.66 18.02 10.03
CA ALA A 203 -12.82 18.82 9.14
C ALA A 203 -11.79 19.66 9.90
N ALA A 204 -12.17 20.25 11.04
CA ALA A 204 -11.24 20.98 11.89
C ALA A 204 -10.13 20.07 12.46
N CYS A 205 -10.48 18.87 12.95
CA CYS A 205 -9.51 17.90 13.44
C CYS A 205 -8.57 17.43 12.31
N LEU A 206 -9.10 17.13 11.11
CA LEU A 206 -8.26 16.76 9.96
C LEU A 206 -7.26 17.85 9.62
N SER A 207 -7.67 19.13 9.62
CA SER A 207 -6.78 20.25 9.32
C SER A 207 -5.60 20.34 10.31
N VAL A 208 -5.85 20.05 11.59
CA VAL A 208 -4.78 19.98 12.60
C VAL A 208 -3.89 18.77 12.36
N MET A 209 -4.48 17.59 12.10
CA MET A 209 -3.72 16.38 11.81
C MET A 209 -2.82 16.55 10.59
N ASP A 210 -3.35 17.08 9.49
CA ASP A 210 -2.58 17.31 8.26
C ASP A 210 -1.37 18.24 8.49
N LYS A 211 -1.53 19.20 9.39
CA LYS A 211 -0.46 20.15 9.71
C LYS A 211 0.65 19.57 10.57
N TYR A 212 0.31 18.73 11.54
CA TYR A 212 1.25 18.32 12.59
C TYR A 212 1.62 16.84 12.55
N TYR A 213 0.72 15.95 12.09
CA TYR A 213 0.93 14.51 12.16
C TYR A 213 2.16 14.05 11.37
N GLN A 214 2.25 14.45 10.11
CA GLN A 214 3.38 14.09 9.26
C GLN A 214 4.73 14.59 9.82
N PRO A 215 4.87 15.85 10.21
CA PRO A 215 6.08 16.35 10.87
C PRO A 215 6.43 15.58 12.16
N LEU A 216 5.46 15.22 12.99
CA LEU A 216 5.70 14.44 14.22
C LEU A 216 6.14 13.01 13.89
N MET A 217 5.49 12.35 12.94
CA MET A 217 5.80 10.97 12.54
C MET A 217 7.17 10.86 11.84
N SER A 218 7.65 11.92 11.22
CA SER A 218 8.95 11.99 10.53
C SER A 218 10.01 12.80 11.29
N VAL A 219 9.62 13.36 12.44
CA VAL A 219 10.45 14.11 13.39
C VAL A 219 11.15 15.36 12.84
N SER A 220 10.48 16.06 11.95
CA SER A 220 10.88 17.41 11.56
C SER A 220 10.43 18.48 12.57
N LEU A 221 9.71 18.09 13.64
CA LEU A 221 9.37 18.92 14.80
C LEU A 221 9.92 18.27 16.06
N GLU A 222 10.47 19.08 16.98
CA GLU A 222 10.82 18.62 18.32
C GLU A 222 9.54 18.14 19.02
N PHE A 223 9.61 16.95 19.61
CA PHE A 223 8.54 16.42 20.43
C PHE A 223 8.78 16.86 21.88
N GLU A 224 8.07 17.87 22.35
CA GLU A 224 8.02 18.25 23.75
C GLU A 224 6.89 17.45 24.45
N SER A 225 7.23 16.59 25.41
CA SER A 225 6.31 15.76 26.20
C SER A 225 5.48 16.57 27.21
#